data_47d7e25eaae38ecf9d4eda994fc73cb6
#
_entry.id   47d7e25eaae38ecf9d4eda994fc73cb6
#
_cell.length_a   1.000
_cell.length_b   1.000
_cell.length_c   1.000
_cell.angle_alpha   90.00
_cell.angle_beta   90.00
_cell.angle_gamma   90.00
#
_symmetry.space_group_name_H-M   'P 1'
#
loop_
_entity.id
_entity.type
_entity.pdbx_description
1 polymer ?
#
loop_
_entity_poly.entity_id
_entity_poly.type
_entity_poly.pdbx_seq_one_letter_code
_entity_poly.pdbx_strand_id
1 'polypeptide(L)'
;MITSPYHDRPVSDWSAITLELIEAYPLSQDELLDIVTLSWKRLWNSQIGGEISIEEVDLPATVVGYFFQKLCSHELSVRYPDEWKGEEKKSDKDLVNMSNPSFSTEMKSSGQMGYSLFGNRSYNQQSSASVASGKDKSGYYITLNFSGKAITLLRLGWIDQSDWVPQGSETGQAAILKPDVYKYKLIEINGPYRNSSPVELLKGIGPKALELYHESGVFTFLDLKSYTGCEKKIIKAKQQNIALLESF
;
A
#
# COMPACT_ATOMS: atom_id res chain seq x y z
N MET A 1 -5.22 13.60 -21.71
CA MET A 1 -5.39 13.56 -20.23
C MET A 1 -6.59 12.68 -19.94
N ILE A 2 -6.43 11.73 -19.06
CA ILE A 2 -7.54 10.89 -18.60
C ILE A 2 -8.44 11.78 -17.75
N THR A 3 -9.74 11.83 -18.08
CA THR A 3 -10.71 12.57 -17.24
C THR A 3 -10.88 11.84 -15.92
N SER A 4 -10.75 12.55 -14.80
CA SER A 4 -10.96 11.97 -13.47
C SER A 4 -12.39 11.40 -13.33
N PRO A 5 -12.57 10.19 -12.82
CA PRO A 5 -13.90 9.64 -12.53
C PRO A 5 -14.64 10.43 -11.44
N TYR A 6 -13.93 11.24 -10.67
CA TYR A 6 -14.48 12.10 -9.60
C TYR A 6 -14.70 13.55 -10.05
N HIS A 7 -14.46 13.88 -11.33
CA HIS A 7 -14.64 15.24 -11.86
C HIS A 7 -16.09 15.68 -11.67
N ASP A 8 -16.28 16.88 -11.09
CA ASP A 8 -17.57 17.46 -10.79
C ASP A 8 -18.51 16.61 -9.89
N ARG A 9 -17.94 15.65 -9.16
CA ARG A 9 -18.69 14.81 -8.23
C ARG A 9 -18.45 15.25 -6.78
N PRO A 10 -19.51 15.37 -5.96
CA PRO A 10 -19.33 15.69 -4.54
C PRO A 10 -18.61 14.56 -3.81
N VAL A 11 -17.88 14.90 -2.74
CA VAL A 11 -17.10 13.93 -1.94
C VAL A 11 -17.98 12.78 -1.39
N SER A 12 -19.26 13.04 -1.14
CA SER A 12 -20.23 12.02 -0.72
C SER A 12 -20.35 10.84 -1.69
N ASP A 13 -20.11 11.06 -2.98
CA ASP A 13 -20.25 10.04 -4.02
C ASP A 13 -18.98 9.25 -4.25
N TRP A 14 -17.83 9.73 -3.75
CA TRP A 14 -16.52 9.14 -4.06
C TRP A 14 -16.40 7.68 -3.66
N SER A 15 -16.95 7.29 -2.53
CA SER A 15 -16.92 5.87 -2.12
C SER A 15 -17.64 4.95 -3.10
N ALA A 16 -18.82 5.37 -3.60
CA ALA A 16 -19.57 4.59 -4.58
C ALA A 16 -18.81 4.47 -5.91
N ILE A 17 -18.29 5.61 -6.40
CA ILE A 17 -17.45 5.64 -7.62
C ILE A 17 -16.23 4.75 -7.46
N THR A 18 -15.57 4.77 -6.30
CA THR A 18 -14.43 3.91 -6.03
C THR A 18 -14.78 2.43 -6.12
N LEU A 19 -15.91 2.01 -5.55
CA LEU A 19 -16.37 0.63 -5.63
C LEU A 19 -16.62 0.20 -7.08
N GLU A 20 -17.27 1.04 -7.89
CA GLU A 20 -17.47 0.79 -9.33
C GLU A 20 -16.15 0.64 -10.08
N LEU A 21 -15.16 1.48 -9.77
CA LEU A 21 -13.81 1.40 -10.36
C LEU A 21 -13.09 0.11 -9.98
N ILE A 22 -13.24 -0.34 -8.74
CA ILE A 22 -12.62 -1.58 -8.25
C ILE A 22 -13.30 -2.81 -8.87
N GLU A 23 -14.62 -2.78 -9.02
CA GLU A 23 -15.37 -3.85 -9.69
C GLU A 23 -14.99 -3.97 -11.18
N ALA A 24 -14.69 -2.85 -11.84
CA ALA A 24 -14.23 -2.82 -13.23
C ALA A 24 -12.74 -3.18 -13.40
N TYR A 25 -11.96 -3.22 -12.32
CA TYR A 25 -10.53 -3.50 -12.40
C TYR A 25 -10.27 -4.95 -12.81
N PRO A 26 -9.31 -5.22 -13.74
CA PRO A 26 -9.17 -6.54 -14.36
C PRO A 26 -8.62 -7.64 -13.43
N LEU A 27 -8.09 -7.28 -12.27
CA LEU A 27 -7.66 -8.24 -11.25
C LEU A 27 -8.63 -8.19 -10.07
N SER A 28 -9.10 -9.34 -9.63
CA SER A 28 -9.84 -9.46 -8.38
C SER A 28 -8.97 -9.08 -7.17
N GLN A 29 -9.59 -8.74 -6.05
CA GLN A 29 -8.86 -8.43 -4.83
C GLN A 29 -8.03 -9.63 -4.33
N ASP A 30 -8.54 -10.85 -4.50
CA ASP A 30 -7.84 -12.07 -4.10
C ASP A 30 -6.61 -12.33 -4.98
N GLU A 31 -6.70 -12.14 -6.30
CA GLU A 31 -5.56 -12.25 -7.20
C GLU A 31 -4.50 -11.21 -6.90
N LEU A 32 -4.92 -9.95 -6.65
CA LEU A 32 -4.01 -8.88 -6.28
C LEU A 32 -3.32 -9.17 -4.94
N LEU A 33 -4.06 -9.65 -3.95
CA LEU A 33 -3.53 -10.06 -2.65
C LEU A 33 -2.48 -11.16 -2.81
N ASP A 34 -2.75 -12.17 -3.64
CA ASP A 34 -1.83 -13.27 -3.88
C ASP A 34 -0.55 -12.80 -4.60
N ILE A 35 -0.66 -11.98 -5.65
CA ILE A 35 0.49 -11.39 -6.35
C ILE A 35 1.37 -10.57 -5.38
N VAL A 36 0.75 -9.71 -4.58
CA VAL A 36 1.43 -8.83 -3.62
C VAL A 36 2.15 -9.66 -2.55
N THR A 37 1.45 -10.61 -1.93
CA THR A 37 2.03 -11.40 -0.83
C THR A 37 3.10 -12.35 -1.31
N LEU A 38 2.96 -12.95 -2.50
CA LEU A 38 4.01 -13.77 -3.11
C LEU A 38 5.25 -12.95 -3.46
N SER A 39 5.06 -11.76 -4.06
CA SER A 39 6.17 -10.86 -4.41
C SER A 39 6.89 -10.37 -3.16
N TRP A 40 6.15 -10.04 -2.09
CA TRP A 40 6.71 -9.64 -0.80
C TRP A 40 7.52 -10.76 -0.15
N LYS A 41 6.98 -11.99 -0.16
CA LYS A 41 7.69 -13.18 0.33
C LYS A 41 8.97 -13.45 -0.47
N ARG A 42 8.93 -13.32 -1.79
CA ARG A 42 10.12 -13.50 -2.65
C ARG A 42 11.19 -12.46 -2.35
N LEU A 43 10.79 -11.18 -2.14
CA LEU A 43 11.73 -10.13 -1.76
C LEU A 43 12.52 -10.54 -0.50
N TRP A 44 11.82 -10.88 0.57
CA TRP A 44 12.48 -11.19 1.84
C TRP A 44 13.18 -12.55 1.89
N ASN A 45 12.84 -13.46 0.99
CA ASN A 45 13.56 -14.72 0.79
C ASN A 45 14.73 -14.61 -0.18
N SER A 46 14.96 -13.43 -0.78
CA SER A 46 16.09 -13.21 -1.70
C SER A 46 17.42 -13.21 -0.96
N GLN A 47 18.44 -13.78 -1.62
CA GLN A 47 19.80 -13.83 -1.12
C GLN A 47 20.76 -13.22 -2.13
N ILE A 48 21.69 -12.42 -1.66
CA ILE A 48 22.75 -11.82 -2.47
C ILE A 48 23.91 -12.80 -2.49
N GLY A 49 24.31 -13.24 -3.69
CA GLY A 49 25.36 -14.22 -3.86
C GLY A 49 25.05 -15.61 -3.27
N GLY A 50 23.80 -15.86 -2.86
CA GLY A 50 23.37 -17.10 -2.22
C GLY A 50 23.72 -17.23 -0.73
N GLU A 51 24.28 -16.19 -0.12
CA GLU A 51 24.81 -16.21 1.26
C GLU A 51 24.18 -15.15 2.15
N ILE A 52 24.01 -13.91 1.64
CA ILE A 52 23.57 -12.76 2.44
C ILE A 52 22.07 -12.52 2.19
N SER A 53 21.26 -12.61 3.23
CA SER A 53 19.84 -12.29 3.10
C SER A 53 19.61 -10.78 2.91
N ILE A 54 18.54 -10.41 2.22
CA ILE A 54 18.15 -9.00 2.08
C ILE A 54 17.92 -8.32 3.43
N GLU A 55 17.48 -9.07 4.44
CA GLU A 55 17.26 -8.58 5.80
C GLU A 55 18.56 -8.11 6.47
N GLU A 56 19.66 -8.82 6.25
CA GLU A 56 20.97 -8.50 6.83
C GLU A 56 21.60 -7.21 6.27
N VAL A 57 21.11 -6.75 5.09
CA VAL A 57 21.67 -5.57 4.41
C VAL A 57 21.05 -4.25 4.91
N ASP A 58 19.97 -4.31 5.70
CA ASP A 58 19.22 -3.13 6.21
C ASP A 58 18.90 -2.10 5.11
N LEU A 59 18.18 -2.54 4.07
CA LEU A 59 17.86 -1.71 2.93
C LEU A 59 16.93 -0.53 3.30
N PRO A 60 17.19 0.68 2.77
CA PRO A 60 16.26 1.79 2.88
C PRO A 60 14.87 1.44 2.33
N ALA A 61 13.80 1.94 2.96
CA ALA A 61 12.42 1.66 2.56
C ALA A 61 12.14 1.96 1.08
N THR A 62 12.81 2.95 0.50
CA THR A 62 12.69 3.29 -0.93
C THR A 62 13.25 2.19 -1.84
N VAL A 63 14.33 1.53 -1.44
CA VAL A 63 14.93 0.40 -2.18
C VAL A 63 14.04 -0.84 -2.05
N VAL A 64 13.58 -1.14 -0.84
CA VAL A 64 12.60 -2.21 -0.58
C VAL A 64 11.37 -2.02 -1.46
N GLY A 65 10.80 -0.81 -1.47
CA GLY A 65 9.62 -0.49 -2.26
C GLY A 65 9.84 -0.64 -3.76
N TYR A 66 10.97 -0.20 -4.28
CA TYR A 66 11.29 -0.33 -5.71
C TYR A 66 11.50 -1.80 -6.09
N PHE A 67 12.21 -2.57 -5.29
CA PHE A 67 12.42 -4.00 -5.55
C PHE A 67 11.10 -4.78 -5.50
N PHE A 68 10.27 -4.51 -4.50
CA PHE A 68 8.92 -5.06 -4.41
C PHE A 68 8.08 -4.78 -5.66
N GLN A 69 8.06 -3.53 -6.13
CA GLN A 69 7.38 -3.12 -7.36
C GLN A 69 7.84 -3.96 -8.57
N LYS A 70 9.15 -4.17 -8.73
CA LYS A 70 9.69 -4.97 -9.83
C LYS A 70 9.30 -6.44 -9.74
N LEU A 71 9.23 -7.00 -8.53
CA LEU A 71 8.77 -8.38 -8.33
C LEU A 71 7.28 -8.53 -8.62
N CYS A 72 6.44 -7.56 -8.22
CA CYS A 72 5.02 -7.55 -8.58
C CYS A 72 4.80 -7.48 -10.09
N SER A 73 5.55 -6.59 -10.75
CA SER A 73 5.50 -6.45 -12.20
C SER A 73 5.92 -7.76 -12.90
N HIS A 74 6.98 -8.41 -12.43
CA HIS A 74 7.43 -9.69 -12.97
C HIS A 74 6.38 -10.79 -12.75
N GLU A 75 5.86 -10.92 -11.53
CA GLU A 75 4.83 -11.92 -11.21
C GLU A 75 3.60 -11.78 -12.09
N LEU A 76 3.17 -10.53 -12.29
CA LEU A 76 1.99 -10.22 -13.10
C LEU A 76 2.23 -10.56 -14.57
N SER A 77 3.41 -10.23 -15.12
CA SER A 77 3.77 -10.55 -16.51
C SER A 77 3.95 -12.05 -16.76
N VAL A 78 4.33 -12.83 -15.74
CA VAL A 78 4.41 -14.30 -15.83
C VAL A 78 3.02 -14.93 -15.82
N ARG A 79 2.10 -14.42 -15.00
CA ARG A 79 0.73 -14.95 -14.92
C ARG A 79 -0.12 -14.60 -16.13
N TYR A 80 0.05 -13.38 -16.63
CA TYR A 80 -0.76 -12.79 -17.70
C TYR A 80 0.13 -12.16 -18.78
N PRO A 81 0.93 -12.97 -19.51
CA PRO A 81 1.96 -12.46 -20.42
C PRO A 81 1.41 -11.66 -21.61
N ASP A 82 0.15 -11.89 -22.01
CA ASP A 82 -0.50 -11.19 -23.11
C ASP A 82 -1.26 -9.93 -22.67
N GLU A 83 -1.39 -9.72 -21.35
CA GLU A 83 -2.19 -8.62 -20.81
C GLU A 83 -1.35 -7.61 -20.02
N TRP A 84 -0.32 -8.07 -19.32
CA TRP A 84 0.42 -7.23 -18.40
C TRP A 84 1.93 -7.31 -18.61
N LYS A 85 2.56 -6.13 -18.49
CA LYS A 85 4.02 -6.01 -18.46
C LYS A 85 4.47 -4.93 -17.48
N GLY A 86 5.76 -4.91 -17.16
CA GLY A 86 6.39 -3.83 -16.42
C GLY A 86 6.60 -2.57 -17.25
N GLU A 87 6.96 -1.48 -16.57
CA GLU A 87 7.38 -0.25 -17.22
C GLU A 87 8.60 -0.46 -18.13
N GLU A 88 8.58 0.07 -19.33
CA GLU A 88 9.68 0.09 -20.28
C GLU A 88 10.17 1.53 -20.55
N LYS A 89 9.26 2.50 -20.44
CA LYS A 89 9.52 3.91 -20.67
C LYS A 89 9.22 4.73 -19.42
N LYS A 90 9.88 5.86 -19.27
CA LYS A 90 9.61 6.80 -18.15
C LYS A 90 8.16 7.29 -18.08
N SER A 91 7.45 7.28 -19.19
CA SER A 91 6.03 7.65 -19.25
C SER A 91 5.09 6.55 -18.76
N ASP A 92 5.56 5.31 -18.74
CA ASP A 92 4.72 4.17 -18.38
C ASP A 92 4.39 4.18 -16.87
N LYS A 93 3.25 3.61 -16.53
CA LYS A 93 2.94 3.20 -15.15
C LYS A 93 3.80 2.01 -14.77
N ASP A 94 3.89 1.74 -13.47
CA ASP A 94 4.70 0.65 -12.95
C ASP A 94 4.24 -0.73 -13.43
N LEU A 95 2.91 -0.88 -13.60
CA LEU A 95 2.25 -2.05 -14.19
C LEU A 95 1.48 -1.56 -15.41
N VAL A 96 1.85 -2.04 -16.58
CA VAL A 96 1.23 -1.65 -17.86
C VAL A 96 0.26 -2.72 -18.32
N ASN A 97 -1.04 -2.35 -18.40
CA ASN A 97 -2.02 -3.21 -19.05
C ASN A 97 -2.00 -2.96 -20.55
N MET A 98 -1.65 -4.01 -21.33
CA MET A 98 -1.48 -3.93 -22.79
C MET A 98 -2.82 -3.95 -23.52
N SER A 99 -3.82 -4.61 -22.96
CA SER A 99 -5.15 -4.73 -23.56
C SER A 99 -5.96 -3.45 -23.41
N ASN A 100 -5.86 -2.78 -22.24
CA ASN A 100 -6.52 -1.51 -21.96
C ASN A 100 -5.62 -0.61 -21.11
N PRO A 101 -4.93 0.37 -21.71
CA PRO A 101 -4.01 1.25 -20.98
C PRO A 101 -4.63 2.03 -19.81
N SER A 102 -5.97 2.19 -19.75
CA SER A 102 -6.64 2.85 -18.63
C SER A 102 -6.51 2.08 -17.32
N PHE A 103 -6.27 0.77 -17.37
CA PHE A 103 -6.02 -0.07 -16.22
C PHE A 103 -4.55 -0.12 -15.79
N SER A 104 -3.66 0.51 -16.57
CA SER A 104 -2.25 0.61 -16.15
C SER A 104 -2.15 1.28 -14.78
N THR A 105 -1.36 0.69 -13.89
CA THR A 105 -1.41 0.97 -12.46
C THR A 105 -0.06 1.45 -11.93
N GLU A 106 -0.09 2.49 -11.13
CA GLU A 106 1.07 2.99 -10.38
C GLU A 106 1.16 2.27 -9.04
N MET A 107 2.35 1.95 -8.60
CA MET A 107 2.59 1.37 -7.27
C MET A 107 3.21 2.40 -6.33
N LYS A 108 2.74 2.45 -5.10
CA LYS A 108 3.33 3.28 -4.03
C LYS A 108 3.50 2.48 -2.76
N SER A 109 4.72 2.43 -2.28
CA SER A 109 5.04 1.79 -1.00
C SER A 109 5.61 2.81 -0.02
N SER A 110 5.34 2.61 1.25
CA SER A 110 5.82 3.46 2.34
C SER A 110 6.29 2.58 3.50
N GLY A 111 7.56 2.75 3.91
CA GLY A 111 8.14 2.12 5.10
C GLY A 111 7.66 2.76 6.40
N GLN A 112 6.39 3.12 6.44
CA GLN A 112 5.74 3.66 7.63
C GLN A 112 4.64 2.72 8.09
N MET A 113 4.62 2.46 9.38
CA MET A 113 3.66 1.60 10.03
C MET A 113 2.19 2.06 9.82
N GLY A 114 1.97 3.38 9.77
CA GLY A 114 0.66 3.98 9.57
C GLY A 114 0.19 3.94 8.10
N TYR A 115 -0.80 4.75 7.77
CA TYR A 115 -1.46 4.76 6.46
C TYR A 115 -0.88 5.76 5.46
N SER A 116 0.07 6.61 5.87
CA SER A 116 0.58 7.71 5.04
C SER A 116 1.43 7.21 3.87
N LEU A 117 1.24 7.87 2.74
CA LEU A 117 2.02 7.66 1.52
C LEU A 117 2.76 8.95 1.17
N PHE A 118 3.94 8.77 0.62
CA PHE A 118 4.79 9.88 0.19
C PHE A 118 5.09 9.74 -1.29
N GLY A 119 4.86 10.82 -2.01
CA GLY A 119 5.30 10.99 -3.39
C GLY A 119 6.53 11.89 -3.47
N ASN A 120 7.26 11.80 -4.57
CA ASN A 120 8.32 12.75 -4.87
C ASN A 120 7.73 14.15 -5.11
N ARG A 121 8.54 15.19 -5.02
CA ARG A 121 8.14 16.58 -5.31
C ARG A 121 7.41 16.76 -6.65
N SER A 122 7.76 15.96 -7.66
CA SER A 122 7.11 16.01 -8.98
C SER A 122 5.63 15.65 -8.97
N TYR A 123 5.11 15.01 -7.91
CA TYR A 123 3.69 14.65 -7.81
C TYR A 123 2.78 15.85 -7.59
N ASN A 124 3.26 16.89 -6.92
CA ASN A 124 2.49 18.11 -6.65
C ASN A 124 2.85 19.28 -7.58
N GLN A 125 3.80 19.09 -8.50
CA GLN A 125 4.17 20.12 -9.48
C GLN A 125 3.36 19.97 -10.76
N GLN A 126 2.45 20.89 -11.00
CA GLN A 126 1.85 21.16 -12.32
C GLN A 126 2.83 21.98 -13.19
N SER A 127 4.10 21.59 -13.26
CA SER A 127 5.05 22.33 -14.04
C SER A 127 4.99 21.90 -15.51
N SER A 128 5.31 22.81 -16.42
CA SER A 128 5.55 22.54 -17.83
C SER A 128 6.55 21.38 -18.07
N ALA A 129 7.39 21.07 -17.07
CA ALA A 129 8.29 19.92 -17.08
C ALA A 129 7.56 18.58 -16.81
N SER A 130 6.47 18.54 -16.04
CA SER A 130 5.67 17.31 -15.89
C SER A 130 4.82 17.02 -17.12
N VAL A 131 4.39 18.08 -17.82
CA VAL A 131 3.76 17.98 -19.15
C VAL A 131 4.80 17.50 -20.18
N ALA A 132 6.05 17.92 -20.07
CA ALA A 132 7.14 17.49 -20.97
C ALA A 132 7.60 16.04 -20.71
N SER A 133 7.43 15.49 -19.49
CA SER A 133 7.76 14.08 -19.18
C SER A 133 6.67 13.09 -19.62
N GLY A 134 5.47 13.58 -19.96
CA GLY A 134 4.36 12.78 -20.48
C GLY A 134 3.74 11.76 -19.51
N LYS A 135 4.22 11.67 -18.24
CA LYS A 135 3.67 10.73 -17.26
C LYS A 135 2.48 11.35 -16.52
N ASP A 136 1.27 10.95 -16.87
CA ASP A 136 0.06 11.28 -16.13
C ASP A 136 0.10 10.57 -14.75
N LYS A 137 -0.08 11.35 -13.68
CA LYS A 137 -0.08 10.84 -12.30
C LYS A 137 -1.48 10.40 -11.85
N SER A 138 -2.50 10.64 -12.67
CA SER A 138 -3.86 10.14 -12.41
C SER A 138 -3.99 8.69 -12.87
N GLY A 139 -4.79 7.90 -12.18
CA GLY A 139 -5.06 6.51 -12.55
C GLY A 139 -5.18 5.57 -11.36
N TYR A 140 -5.18 4.28 -11.66
CA TYR A 140 -5.17 3.26 -10.64
C TYR A 140 -3.85 3.22 -9.87
N TYR A 141 -3.98 2.97 -8.56
CA TYR A 141 -2.88 2.84 -7.63
C TYR A 141 -3.04 1.59 -6.77
N ILE A 142 -1.98 0.81 -6.68
CA ILE A 142 -1.78 -0.19 -5.63
C ILE A 142 -0.86 0.45 -4.59
N THR A 143 -1.30 0.51 -3.34
CA THR A 143 -0.51 1.14 -2.28
C THR A 143 -0.23 0.18 -1.14
N LEU A 144 1.01 0.19 -0.66
CA LEU A 144 1.49 -0.69 0.40
C LEU A 144 2.15 0.13 1.51
N ASN A 145 1.72 -0.09 2.75
CA ASN A 145 2.50 0.31 3.92
C ASN A 145 3.12 -0.93 4.56
N PHE A 146 4.31 -0.76 5.12
CA PHE A 146 5.04 -1.86 5.77
C PHE A 146 5.90 -1.36 6.93
N SER A 147 6.22 -2.27 7.85
CA SER A 147 7.18 -2.07 8.92
C SER A 147 8.09 -3.28 8.99
N GLY A 148 9.39 -3.08 8.72
CA GLY A 148 10.28 -4.21 8.52
C GLY A 148 9.75 -5.15 7.43
N LYS A 149 9.59 -6.43 7.76
CA LYS A 149 9.03 -7.46 6.87
C LYS A 149 7.50 -7.58 6.90
N ALA A 150 6.84 -6.87 7.79
CA ALA A 150 5.39 -6.93 7.92
C ALA A 150 4.70 -5.94 6.97
N ILE A 151 3.86 -6.43 6.07
CA ILE A 151 2.88 -5.58 5.39
C ILE A 151 1.86 -5.14 6.45
N THR A 152 1.65 -3.84 6.57
CA THR A 152 0.70 -3.28 7.54
C THR A 152 -0.60 -2.84 6.89
N LEU A 153 -0.57 -2.49 5.59
CA LEU A 153 -1.75 -2.03 4.87
C LEU A 153 -1.56 -2.20 3.35
N LEU A 154 -2.52 -2.82 2.68
CA LEU A 154 -2.63 -2.93 1.24
C LEU A 154 -3.93 -2.27 0.78
N ARG A 155 -3.87 -1.42 -0.26
CA ARG A 155 -5.05 -0.73 -0.80
C ARG A 155 -4.99 -0.67 -2.32
N LEU A 156 -6.18 -0.65 -2.92
CA LEU A 156 -6.39 -0.39 -4.34
C LEU A 156 -7.35 0.77 -4.50
N GLY A 157 -7.16 1.60 -5.51
CA GLY A 157 -8.09 2.66 -5.86
C GLY A 157 -7.57 3.57 -6.96
N TRP A 158 -8.23 4.72 -7.12
CA TRP A 158 -7.87 5.72 -8.10
C TRP A 158 -7.41 7.00 -7.42
N ILE A 159 -6.27 7.51 -7.83
CA ILE A 159 -5.72 8.77 -7.32
C ILE A 159 -5.53 9.72 -8.50
N ASP A 160 -6.03 10.95 -8.36
CA ASP A 160 -5.80 12.01 -9.33
C ASP A 160 -4.51 12.78 -8.99
N GLN A 161 -3.87 13.36 -10.00
CA GLN A 161 -2.70 14.21 -9.76
C GLN A 161 -3.01 15.37 -8.79
N SER A 162 -4.22 15.92 -8.84
CA SER A 162 -4.68 17.00 -7.95
C SER A 162 -4.90 16.56 -6.48
N ASP A 163 -4.88 15.27 -6.20
CA ASP A 163 -4.98 14.72 -4.84
C ASP A 163 -3.67 14.83 -4.07
N TRP A 164 -2.56 15.00 -4.78
CA TRP A 164 -1.26 15.18 -4.18
C TRP A 164 -1.01 16.65 -3.85
N VAL A 165 -0.65 16.92 -2.59
CA VAL A 165 -0.34 18.25 -2.09
C VAL A 165 1.07 18.30 -1.49
N PRO A 166 1.71 19.48 -1.46
CA PRO A 166 3.02 19.61 -0.80
C PRO A 166 2.94 19.18 0.65
N GLN A 167 3.94 18.45 1.12
CA GLN A 167 4.13 18.25 2.55
C GLN A 167 4.55 19.60 3.17
N GLY A 168 3.87 20.02 4.24
CA GLY A 168 4.14 21.28 4.95
C GLY A 168 5.41 21.22 5.80
N SER A 169 6.53 20.73 5.25
CA SER A 169 7.84 20.75 5.92
C SER A 169 8.74 21.82 5.31
N GLU A 170 9.69 22.34 6.08
CA GLU A 170 10.66 23.37 5.62
C GLU A 170 11.44 22.92 4.38
N THR A 171 11.68 21.64 4.20
CA THR A 171 12.38 21.10 3.04
C THR A 171 11.47 20.90 1.82
N GLY A 172 10.14 20.81 1.98
CA GLY A 172 9.12 20.79 0.92
C GLY A 172 9.34 19.78 -0.21
N GLN A 173 10.08 18.70 0.03
CA GLN A 173 10.53 17.79 -1.03
C GLN A 173 9.61 16.61 -1.29
N ALA A 174 8.61 16.37 -0.43
CA ALA A 174 7.66 15.29 -0.58
C ALA A 174 6.25 15.82 -0.92
N ALA A 175 5.48 14.99 -1.60
CA ALA A 175 4.04 15.16 -1.76
C ALA A 175 3.32 14.16 -0.86
N ILE A 176 2.18 14.57 -0.30
CA ILE A 176 1.28 13.73 0.49
C ILE A 176 -0.11 13.75 -0.12
N LEU A 177 -0.93 12.76 0.18
CA LEU A 177 -2.31 12.73 -0.25
C LEU A 177 -3.21 13.51 0.71
N LYS A 178 -4.25 14.14 0.16
CA LYS A 178 -5.34 14.73 0.96
C LYS A 178 -6.02 13.64 1.80
N PRO A 179 -6.49 13.97 3.03
CA PRO A 179 -7.14 12.99 3.91
C PRO A 179 -8.32 12.24 3.28
N ASP A 180 -9.15 12.96 2.49
CA ASP A 180 -10.34 12.38 1.83
C ASP A 180 -9.98 11.30 0.80
N VAL A 181 -8.78 11.33 0.21
CA VAL A 181 -8.31 10.31 -0.71
C VAL A 181 -8.17 8.97 0.00
N TYR A 182 -7.53 8.96 1.17
CA TYR A 182 -7.40 7.74 1.97
C TYR A 182 -8.76 7.18 2.39
N LYS A 183 -9.72 8.05 2.66
CA LYS A 183 -11.02 7.67 3.18
C LYS A 183 -12.00 7.19 2.12
N TYR A 184 -11.94 7.76 0.91
CA TYR A 184 -12.99 7.58 -0.07
C TYR A 184 -12.52 7.05 -1.43
N LYS A 185 -11.23 7.23 -1.79
CA LYS A 185 -10.69 6.82 -3.10
C LYS A 185 -9.82 5.57 -3.06
N LEU A 186 -9.54 5.02 -1.87
CA LEU A 186 -8.74 3.83 -1.65
C LEU A 186 -9.52 2.83 -0.81
N ILE A 187 -9.64 1.59 -1.28
CA ILE A 187 -10.18 0.49 -0.48
C ILE A 187 -9.05 -0.34 0.12
N GLU A 188 -9.24 -0.81 1.34
CA GLU A 188 -8.33 -1.75 1.98
C GLU A 188 -8.60 -3.16 1.46
N ILE A 189 -7.55 -3.86 1.05
CA ILE A 189 -7.58 -5.27 0.69
C ILE A 189 -7.08 -6.04 1.91
N ASN A 190 -8.02 -6.60 2.66
CA ASN A 190 -7.71 -7.38 3.84
C ASN A 190 -7.21 -8.78 3.47
N GLY A 191 -6.39 -9.36 4.35
CA GLY A 191 -5.88 -10.71 4.13
C GLY A 191 -4.93 -11.17 5.23
N PRO A 192 -4.47 -12.42 5.18
CA PRO A 192 -3.62 -13.04 6.21
C PRO A 192 -2.32 -12.29 6.53
N TYR A 193 -1.85 -11.42 5.63
CA TYR A 193 -0.66 -10.58 5.86
C TYR A 193 -0.84 -9.68 7.11
N ARG A 194 -2.09 -9.30 7.44
CA ARG A 194 -2.42 -8.48 8.61
C ARG A 194 -2.05 -9.15 9.93
N ASN A 195 -1.98 -10.47 9.96
CA ASN A 195 -1.56 -11.22 11.15
C ASN A 195 -0.17 -10.78 11.67
N SER A 196 0.73 -10.40 10.77
CA SER A 196 2.07 -9.92 11.12
C SER A 196 2.13 -8.43 11.45
N SER A 197 1.01 -7.71 11.35
CA SER A 197 0.98 -6.27 11.65
C SER A 197 1.27 -6.02 13.13
N PRO A 198 2.10 -5.01 13.45
CA PRO A 198 2.40 -4.65 14.84
C PRO A 198 1.15 -4.26 15.63
N VAL A 199 1.08 -4.69 16.88
CA VAL A 199 -0.10 -4.48 17.74
C VAL A 199 -0.36 -3.00 18.04
N GLU A 200 0.64 -2.16 18.01
CA GLU A 200 0.54 -0.69 18.20
C GLU A 200 -0.28 0.03 17.12
N LEU A 201 -0.57 -0.61 16.00
CA LEU A 201 -1.50 -0.09 14.98
C LEU A 201 -2.95 -0.09 15.43
N LEU A 202 -3.27 -0.86 16.47
CA LEU A 202 -4.63 -0.92 17.01
C LEU A 202 -4.96 0.33 17.81
N LYS A 203 -6.19 0.79 17.62
CA LYS A 203 -6.70 1.95 18.34
C LYS A 203 -6.68 1.71 19.85
N GLY A 204 -6.11 2.65 20.58
CA GLY A 204 -6.08 2.62 22.05
C GLY A 204 -4.82 1.97 22.65
N ILE A 205 -3.88 1.51 21.82
CA ILE A 205 -2.58 1.01 22.29
C ILE A 205 -1.54 2.12 22.12
N GLY A 206 -1.32 2.88 23.18
CA GLY A 206 -0.26 3.91 23.22
C GLY A 206 1.04 3.34 23.82
N PRO A 207 2.14 4.14 23.80
CA PRO A 207 3.47 3.68 24.24
C PRO A 207 3.52 3.02 25.62
N LYS A 208 2.78 3.58 26.61
CA LYS A 208 2.71 3.01 27.97
C LYS A 208 1.97 1.67 28.05
N ALA A 209 1.06 1.40 27.10
CA ALA A 209 0.37 0.12 27.05
C ALA A 209 1.22 -0.91 26.32
N LEU A 210 1.98 -0.50 25.32
CA LEU A 210 2.79 -1.37 24.47
C LEU A 210 3.79 -2.21 25.27
N GLU A 211 4.44 -1.63 26.30
CA GLU A 211 5.34 -2.34 27.20
C GLU A 211 4.66 -3.55 27.83
N LEU A 212 3.45 -3.37 28.39
CA LEU A 212 2.66 -4.45 28.95
C LEU A 212 2.31 -5.55 27.93
N TYR A 213 2.02 -5.16 26.68
CA TYR A 213 1.73 -6.14 25.63
C TYR A 213 2.98 -6.96 25.30
N HIS A 214 4.13 -6.31 25.11
CA HIS A 214 5.39 -6.98 24.82
C HIS A 214 5.83 -7.92 25.98
N GLU A 215 5.71 -7.49 27.24
CA GLU A 215 5.96 -8.33 28.41
C GLU A 215 5.03 -9.55 28.49
N SER A 216 3.81 -9.42 27.92
CA SER A 216 2.84 -10.52 27.82
C SER A 216 3.01 -11.38 26.55
N GLY A 217 4.05 -11.14 25.74
CA GLY A 217 4.31 -11.87 24.51
C GLY A 217 3.40 -11.48 23.34
N VAL A 218 2.77 -10.29 23.37
CA VAL A 218 1.86 -9.81 22.33
C VAL A 218 2.53 -8.69 21.53
N PHE A 219 3.04 -9.01 20.35
CA PHE A 219 3.74 -8.10 19.44
C PHE A 219 2.93 -7.80 18.17
N THR A 220 2.13 -8.76 17.72
CA THR A 220 1.42 -8.72 16.45
C THR A 220 -0.08 -8.90 16.61
N PHE A 221 -0.83 -8.67 15.55
CA PHE A 221 -2.27 -8.96 15.53
C PHE A 221 -2.55 -10.45 15.77
N LEU A 222 -1.71 -11.34 15.26
CA LEU A 222 -1.82 -12.78 15.49
C LEU A 222 -1.64 -13.13 16.98
N ASP A 223 -0.65 -12.52 17.63
CA ASP A 223 -0.42 -12.75 19.06
C ASP A 223 -1.63 -12.29 19.87
N LEU A 224 -2.18 -11.10 19.55
CA LEU A 224 -3.38 -10.61 20.21
C LEU A 224 -4.60 -11.50 19.93
N LYS A 225 -4.79 -11.94 18.68
CA LYS A 225 -5.86 -12.87 18.27
C LYS A 225 -5.78 -14.17 19.04
N SER A 226 -4.57 -14.68 19.26
CA SER A 226 -4.30 -15.97 19.95
C SER A 226 -4.17 -15.84 21.45
N TYR A 227 -4.17 -14.62 22.02
CA TYR A 227 -3.93 -14.40 23.44
C TYR A 227 -4.97 -15.07 24.33
N THR A 228 -4.50 -15.87 25.27
CA THR A 228 -5.32 -16.62 26.26
C THR A 228 -4.95 -16.29 27.70
N GLY A 229 -4.05 -15.32 27.94
CA GLY A 229 -3.64 -14.87 29.25
C GLY A 229 -4.75 -14.13 30.02
N CYS A 230 -4.45 -13.72 31.25
CA CYS A 230 -5.43 -13.10 32.16
C CYS A 230 -5.33 -11.58 32.25
N GLU A 231 -4.44 -10.93 31.49
CA GLU A 231 -4.27 -9.47 31.55
C GLU A 231 -5.50 -8.76 30.99
N LYS A 232 -6.24 -8.09 31.88
CA LYS A 232 -7.55 -7.46 31.57
C LYS A 232 -7.49 -6.44 30.43
N LYS A 233 -6.39 -5.67 30.35
CA LYS A 233 -6.23 -4.64 29.31
C LYS A 233 -6.08 -5.29 27.93
N ILE A 234 -5.33 -6.38 27.83
CA ILE A 234 -5.13 -7.13 26.58
C ILE A 234 -6.43 -7.81 26.14
N ILE A 235 -7.14 -8.45 27.10
CA ILE A 235 -8.44 -9.06 26.82
C ILE A 235 -9.44 -8.03 26.30
N LYS A 236 -9.50 -6.85 26.94
CA LYS A 236 -10.37 -5.75 26.50
C LYS A 236 -10.01 -5.27 25.08
N ALA A 237 -8.73 -5.08 24.78
CA ALA A 237 -8.30 -4.66 23.45
C ALA A 237 -8.61 -5.73 22.39
N LYS A 238 -8.40 -7.02 22.68
CA LYS A 238 -8.79 -8.12 21.81
C LYS A 238 -10.28 -8.06 21.49
N GLN A 239 -11.13 -7.89 22.50
CA GLN A 239 -12.59 -7.78 22.31
C GLN A 239 -12.98 -6.54 21.50
N GLN A 240 -12.35 -5.39 21.75
CA GLN A 240 -12.63 -4.15 21.03
C GLN A 240 -12.22 -4.20 19.54
N ASN A 241 -11.28 -5.06 19.17
CA ASN A 241 -10.78 -5.20 17.81
C ASN A 241 -11.16 -6.53 17.16
N ILE A 242 -12.09 -7.30 17.76
CA ILE A 242 -12.39 -8.66 17.31
C ILE A 242 -12.84 -8.70 15.85
N ALA A 243 -13.69 -7.78 15.42
CA ALA A 243 -14.16 -7.72 14.03
C ALA A 243 -13.00 -7.53 13.02
N LEU A 244 -12.01 -6.69 13.36
CA LEU A 244 -10.81 -6.52 12.55
C LEU A 244 -9.94 -7.78 12.58
N LEU A 245 -9.71 -8.36 13.76
CA LEU A 245 -8.86 -9.55 13.92
C LEU A 245 -9.44 -10.80 13.26
N GLU A 246 -10.75 -10.86 13.05
CA GLU A 246 -11.44 -11.97 12.38
C GLU A 246 -11.63 -11.74 10.87
N SER A 247 -11.37 -10.52 10.35
CA SER A 247 -11.55 -10.19 8.93
C SER A 247 -10.41 -10.69 8.02
N PHE A 248 -9.40 -11.38 8.57
CA PHE A 248 -8.24 -11.91 7.84
C PHE A 248 -7.68 -13.19 8.46
#